data_81e7bd0d4566b3c4f061cca9a48cc492
#
_entry.id   81e7bd0d4566b3c4f061cca9a48cc492
#
_cell.length_a   1.000
_cell.length_b   1.000
_cell.length_c   1.000
_cell.angle_alpha   90.00
_cell.angle_beta   90.00
_cell.angle_gamma   90.00
#
_symmetry.space_group_name_H-M   'P 1'
#
loop_
_entity.id
_entity.type
_entity.pdbx_description
1 polymer ?
#
loop_
_entity_poly.entity_id
_entity_poly.type
_entity_poly.pdbx_seq_one_letter_code
_entity_poly.pdbx_strand_id
1 'polypeptide(L)'
;MWWYSCFSIRCNTDRIWRTGAVDWQTTPKTATFTAVSGEGYFCNTSGGAFTVNLPAGVAGAIVSLADYTRTFATNNLTVNPNGSEKIGGIAGDAKLNVNGQSATFVYVDATEGWINIQETQTSQTGLTGFIMASGGTETTCGDFKIHTFKGPTNSGLVDINVWPP
;
A
#
# COMPACT_ATOMS: atom_id res chain seq x y z
N MET A 1 -56.62 15.83 -21.41
CA MET A 1 -55.68 15.01 -22.13
C MET A 1 -54.31 15.30 -21.51
N TRP A 2 -53.90 14.55 -20.48
CA TRP A 2 -52.70 14.79 -19.71
C TRP A 2 -51.68 13.73 -20.12
N TRP A 3 -50.55 14.18 -20.69
CA TRP A 3 -49.41 13.33 -21.02
C TRP A 3 -48.53 13.25 -19.81
N TYR A 4 -48.51 12.12 -19.12
CA TYR A 4 -47.46 11.77 -18.16
C TYR A 4 -46.26 11.25 -18.94
N SER A 5 -45.19 12.06 -19.01
CA SER A 5 -43.89 11.62 -19.46
C SER A 5 -43.32 10.72 -18.38
N CYS A 6 -43.29 9.43 -18.65
CA CYS A 6 -42.62 8.45 -17.80
C CYS A 6 -41.12 8.63 -17.97
N PHE A 7 -40.49 9.32 -17.02
CA PHE A 7 -39.03 9.38 -16.93
C PHE A 7 -38.57 8.01 -16.50
N SER A 8 -38.04 7.21 -17.43
CA SER A 8 -37.44 5.91 -17.16
C SER A 8 -36.14 6.13 -16.37
N ILE A 9 -36.26 6.07 -15.07
CA ILE A 9 -35.07 5.91 -14.17
C ILE A 9 -34.57 4.50 -14.45
N ARG A 10 -33.50 4.37 -15.23
CA ARG A 10 -32.72 3.14 -15.28
C ARG A 10 -32.08 2.97 -13.91
N CYS A 11 -32.72 2.17 -13.06
CA CYS A 11 -32.03 1.59 -11.91
C CYS A 11 -30.89 0.75 -12.47
N ASN A 12 -29.67 1.28 -12.39
CA ASN A 12 -28.47 0.49 -12.60
C ASN A 12 -28.30 -0.43 -11.38
N THR A 13 -28.86 -1.64 -11.45
CA THR A 13 -28.90 -2.62 -10.37
C THR A 13 -27.57 -3.30 -10.13
N ASP A 14 -26.51 -2.92 -10.84
CA ASP A 14 -25.20 -3.58 -10.74
C ASP A 14 -24.22 -2.94 -9.75
N ARG A 15 -24.60 -1.86 -9.09
CA ARG A 15 -23.78 -1.31 -8.01
C ARG A 15 -24.48 -1.54 -6.67
N ILE A 16 -24.25 -2.70 -6.09
CA ILE A 16 -24.43 -2.87 -4.65
C ILE A 16 -23.41 -1.94 -3.99
N TRP A 17 -23.89 -0.83 -3.44
CA TRP A 17 -23.08 0.08 -2.64
C TRP A 17 -22.52 -0.67 -1.43
N ARG A 18 -21.35 -1.25 -1.58
CA ARG A 18 -20.60 -1.77 -0.45
C ARG A 18 -19.93 -0.56 0.21
N THR A 19 -20.61 0.00 1.20
CA THR A 19 -20.05 1.04 2.06
C THR A 19 -18.80 0.49 2.73
N GLY A 20 -17.64 1.03 2.35
CA GLY A 20 -16.36 0.72 2.99
C GLY A 20 -15.49 -0.35 2.30
N ALA A 21 -15.88 -0.89 1.15
CA ALA A 21 -15.04 -1.81 0.38
C ALA A 21 -14.92 -1.36 -1.08
N VAL A 22 -13.75 -1.54 -1.66
CA VAL A 22 -13.53 -1.37 -3.11
C VAL A 22 -14.07 -2.59 -3.87
N ASP A 23 -14.52 -2.38 -5.11
CA ASP A 23 -14.89 -3.46 -6.02
C ASP A 23 -13.65 -4.07 -6.66
N TRP A 24 -13.25 -5.25 -6.18
CA TRP A 24 -12.03 -5.91 -6.65
C TRP A 24 -12.21 -6.52 -8.03
N GLN A 25 -11.37 -6.04 -8.97
CA GLN A 25 -11.28 -6.59 -10.32
C GLN A 25 -10.43 -7.88 -10.25
N THR A 26 -11.08 -9.03 -10.46
CA THR A 26 -10.45 -10.34 -10.28
C THR A 26 -9.47 -10.73 -11.39
N THR A 27 -9.49 -10.03 -12.53
CA THR A 27 -8.50 -10.22 -13.61
C THR A 27 -7.26 -9.37 -13.32
N PRO A 28 -6.08 -9.99 -13.03
CA PRO A 28 -4.87 -9.24 -12.74
C PRO A 28 -4.45 -8.36 -13.92
N LYS A 29 -4.00 -7.14 -13.62
CA LYS A 29 -3.43 -6.21 -14.59
C LYS A 29 -1.95 -6.54 -14.80
N THR A 30 -1.52 -6.57 -16.05
CA THR A 30 -0.14 -6.92 -16.46
C THR A 30 0.55 -5.80 -17.23
N ALA A 31 -0.10 -4.67 -17.45
CA ALA A 31 0.39 -3.52 -18.19
C ALA A 31 -0.22 -2.23 -17.65
N THR A 32 0.35 -1.08 -18.05
CA THR A 32 -0.13 0.25 -17.67
C THR A 32 -1.62 0.43 -17.99
N PHE A 33 -2.35 0.97 -17.01
CA PHE A 33 -3.78 1.25 -17.12
C PHE A 33 -4.17 2.46 -16.28
N THR A 34 -5.38 2.97 -16.50
CA THR A 34 -5.99 3.99 -15.66
C THR A 34 -7.01 3.33 -14.74
N ALA A 35 -6.86 3.57 -13.44
CA ALA A 35 -7.75 3.05 -12.42
C ALA A 35 -9.09 3.80 -12.41
N VAL A 36 -10.12 3.15 -11.92
CA VAL A 36 -11.45 3.73 -11.70
C VAL A 36 -11.68 3.91 -10.21
N SER A 37 -12.26 5.05 -9.82
CA SER A 37 -12.61 5.28 -8.42
C SER A 37 -13.62 4.25 -7.91
N GLY A 38 -13.37 3.70 -6.73
CA GLY A 38 -14.18 2.66 -6.10
C GLY A 38 -13.71 1.24 -6.42
N GLU A 39 -12.68 1.07 -7.24
CA GLU A 39 -12.19 -0.24 -7.64
C GLU A 39 -10.86 -0.60 -6.99
N GLY A 40 -10.63 -1.92 -6.81
CA GLY A 40 -9.37 -2.52 -6.40
C GLY A 40 -8.80 -3.41 -7.51
N TYR A 41 -7.48 -3.44 -7.63
CA TYR A 41 -6.80 -4.17 -8.71
C TYR A 41 -5.67 -5.04 -8.18
N PHE A 42 -5.61 -6.26 -8.68
CA PHE A 42 -4.43 -7.11 -8.55
C PHE A 42 -3.45 -6.79 -9.67
N CYS A 43 -2.21 -6.43 -9.33
CA CYS A 43 -1.16 -6.04 -10.26
C CYS A 43 -0.12 -7.14 -10.35
N ASN A 44 0.08 -7.67 -11.54
CA ASN A 44 1.07 -8.71 -11.83
C ASN A 44 2.24 -8.09 -12.60
N THR A 45 3.34 -7.82 -11.88
CA THR A 45 4.56 -7.26 -12.44
C THR A 45 5.62 -8.31 -12.79
N SER A 46 5.27 -9.60 -12.82
CA SER A 46 6.23 -10.66 -13.15
C SER A 46 6.84 -10.51 -14.57
N GLY A 47 6.09 -9.91 -15.50
CA GLY A 47 6.54 -9.62 -16.86
C GLY A 47 7.30 -8.30 -17.02
N GLY A 48 7.40 -7.48 -15.99
CA GLY A 48 8.04 -6.16 -15.98
C GLY A 48 7.29 -5.11 -15.19
N ALA A 49 7.97 -4.02 -14.86
CA ALA A 49 7.39 -2.87 -14.18
C ALA A 49 6.38 -2.15 -15.08
N PHE A 50 5.31 -1.61 -14.49
CA PHE A 50 4.34 -0.77 -15.21
C PHE A 50 3.73 0.29 -14.29
N THR A 51 2.89 1.15 -14.87
CA THR A 51 2.29 2.29 -14.18
C THR A 51 0.77 2.12 -14.05
N VAL A 52 0.24 2.48 -12.89
CA VAL A 52 -1.18 2.71 -12.65
C VAL A 52 -1.42 4.20 -12.60
N ASN A 53 -2.25 4.72 -13.51
CA ASN A 53 -2.67 6.11 -13.47
C ASN A 53 -3.91 6.21 -12.57
N LEU A 54 -3.85 7.05 -11.55
CA LEU A 54 -5.00 7.35 -10.71
C LEU A 54 -6.03 8.18 -11.51
N PRO A 55 -7.33 8.02 -11.23
CA PRO A 55 -8.35 8.86 -11.84
C PRO A 55 -8.24 10.31 -11.33
N ALA A 56 -8.95 11.25 -11.97
CA ALA A 56 -9.05 12.62 -11.45
C ALA A 56 -9.60 12.58 -10.01
N GLY A 57 -8.91 13.30 -9.11
CA GLY A 57 -9.22 13.32 -7.69
C GLY A 57 -10.52 14.04 -7.38
N VAL A 58 -11.43 13.32 -6.75
CA VAL A 58 -12.63 13.87 -6.14
C VAL A 58 -12.62 13.44 -4.68
N ALA A 59 -12.92 14.34 -3.75
CA ALA A 59 -12.90 14.05 -2.32
C ALA A 59 -13.66 12.75 -2.02
N GLY A 60 -13.00 11.78 -1.37
CA GLY A 60 -13.51 10.45 -1.09
C GLY A 60 -13.33 9.43 -2.23
N ALA A 61 -12.75 9.80 -3.38
CA ALA A 61 -12.33 8.82 -4.38
C ALA A 61 -11.34 7.84 -3.77
N ILE A 62 -11.47 6.55 -4.08
CA ILE A 62 -10.67 5.47 -3.50
C ILE A 62 -10.18 4.51 -4.59
N VAL A 63 -8.93 4.11 -4.53
CA VAL A 63 -8.33 3.07 -5.39
C VAL A 63 -7.45 2.18 -4.54
N SER A 64 -7.63 0.86 -4.68
CA SER A 64 -6.79 -0.14 -4.00
C SER A 64 -5.96 -0.94 -4.98
N LEU A 65 -4.72 -1.22 -4.61
CA LEU A 65 -3.75 -1.95 -5.42
C LEU A 65 -3.13 -3.06 -4.57
N ALA A 66 -2.90 -4.24 -5.15
CA ALA A 66 -2.27 -5.36 -4.47
C ALA A 66 -1.29 -6.09 -5.39
N ASP A 67 -0.14 -6.49 -4.85
CA ASP A 67 0.85 -7.30 -5.56
C ASP A 67 0.35 -8.73 -5.72
N TYR A 68 0.05 -9.13 -6.97
CA TYR A 68 -0.49 -10.45 -7.28
C TYR A 68 0.55 -11.57 -7.20
N THR A 69 1.78 -11.27 -7.62
CA THR A 69 2.85 -12.28 -7.81
C THR A 69 4.02 -12.12 -6.85
N ARG A 70 3.95 -11.16 -5.92
CA ARG A 70 5.05 -10.81 -5.00
C ARG A 70 6.33 -10.43 -5.74
N THR A 71 6.19 -9.56 -6.73
CA THR A 71 7.30 -9.14 -7.62
C THR A 71 7.57 -7.65 -7.59
N PHE A 72 6.89 -6.87 -6.76
CA PHE A 72 7.07 -5.41 -6.69
C PHE A 72 8.49 -4.99 -6.29
N ALA A 73 9.22 -5.80 -5.52
CA ALA A 73 10.61 -5.47 -5.17
C ALA A 73 11.55 -5.58 -6.38
N THR A 74 11.24 -6.45 -7.35
CA THR A 74 12.04 -6.62 -8.57
C THR A 74 11.56 -5.71 -9.68
N ASN A 75 10.25 -5.67 -9.89
CA ASN A 75 9.56 -4.89 -10.92
C ASN A 75 8.54 -3.98 -10.23
N ASN A 76 8.96 -2.76 -9.90
CA ASN A 76 8.14 -1.85 -9.13
C ASN A 76 6.84 -1.49 -9.86
N LEU A 77 5.75 -1.36 -9.09
CA LEU A 77 4.54 -0.71 -9.58
C LEU A 77 4.65 0.79 -9.31
N THR A 78 4.54 1.60 -10.38
CA THR A 78 4.48 3.05 -10.27
C THR A 78 3.03 3.49 -10.18
N VAL A 79 2.71 4.38 -9.25
CA VAL A 79 1.38 4.98 -9.10
C VAL A 79 1.50 6.45 -9.47
N ASN A 80 0.87 6.83 -10.57
CA ASN A 80 0.94 8.18 -11.14
C ASN A 80 -0.38 8.91 -10.84
N PRO A 81 -0.35 10.05 -10.13
CA PRO A 81 -1.53 10.87 -9.90
C PRO A 81 -1.98 11.57 -11.19
N ASN A 82 -3.23 12.00 -11.24
CA ASN A 82 -3.76 12.69 -12.43
C ASN A 82 -3.19 14.12 -12.53
N GLY A 83 -2.57 14.42 -13.66
CA GLY A 83 -2.07 15.77 -13.96
C GLY A 83 -1.04 16.28 -12.95
N SER A 84 -1.37 17.32 -12.21
CA SER A 84 -0.52 17.92 -11.18
C SER A 84 -0.96 17.59 -9.75
N GLU A 85 -1.85 16.60 -9.60
CA GLU A 85 -2.27 16.14 -8.28
C GLU A 85 -1.09 15.56 -7.50
N LYS A 86 -1.25 15.48 -6.19
CA LYS A 86 -0.20 15.04 -5.27
C LYS A 86 -0.52 13.67 -4.67
N ILE A 87 0.51 13.02 -4.16
CA ILE A 87 0.39 11.86 -3.30
C ILE A 87 1.11 12.18 -1.98
N GLY A 88 0.36 12.26 -0.87
CA GLY A 88 0.90 12.62 0.44
C GLY A 88 1.54 14.00 0.46
N GLY A 89 0.93 14.99 -0.20
CA GLY A 89 1.43 16.35 -0.30
C GLY A 89 2.59 16.55 -1.28
N ILE A 90 3.10 15.47 -1.89
CA ILE A 90 4.25 15.51 -2.80
C ILE A 90 3.77 15.40 -4.24
N ALA A 91 4.20 16.37 -5.09
CA ALA A 91 3.96 16.31 -6.51
C ALA A 91 4.92 15.29 -7.15
N GLY A 92 4.38 14.16 -7.58
CA GLY A 92 5.16 13.09 -8.21
C GLY A 92 4.54 11.72 -8.00
N ASP A 93 5.14 10.74 -8.65
CA ASP A 93 4.70 9.35 -8.62
C ASP A 93 5.08 8.67 -7.30
N ALA A 94 4.22 7.81 -6.80
CA ALA A 94 4.59 6.87 -5.75
C ALA A 94 5.06 5.54 -6.35
N LYS A 95 5.92 4.83 -5.63
CA LYS A 95 6.40 3.50 -6.03
C LYS A 95 6.04 2.47 -4.97
N LEU A 96 5.36 1.41 -5.39
CA LEU A 96 5.18 0.22 -4.59
C LEU A 96 6.31 -0.75 -4.97
N ASN A 97 7.20 -0.99 -4.01
CA ASN A 97 8.47 -1.68 -4.24
C ASN A 97 8.79 -2.77 -3.21
N VAL A 98 7.78 -3.23 -2.50
CA VAL A 98 7.90 -4.31 -1.51
C VAL A 98 7.06 -5.50 -1.98
N ASN A 99 7.65 -6.69 -1.96
CA ASN A 99 6.95 -7.92 -2.35
C ASN A 99 5.75 -8.20 -1.44
N GLY A 100 4.60 -8.45 -2.06
CA GLY A 100 3.34 -8.65 -1.35
C GLY A 100 2.68 -7.36 -0.85
N GLN A 101 3.20 -6.20 -1.23
CA GLN A 101 2.64 -4.90 -0.84
C GLN A 101 1.22 -4.73 -1.35
N SER A 102 0.37 -4.17 -0.50
CA SER A 102 -0.90 -3.58 -0.89
C SER A 102 -0.94 -2.11 -0.47
N ALA A 103 -1.68 -1.30 -1.20
CA ALA A 103 -1.87 0.12 -0.92
C ALA A 103 -3.30 0.52 -1.25
N THR A 104 -3.88 1.39 -0.44
CA THR A 104 -5.18 1.97 -0.71
C THR A 104 -5.05 3.49 -0.66
N PHE A 105 -5.30 4.12 -1.79
CA PHE A 105 -5.23 5.57 -1.96
C PHE A 105 -6.62 6.18 -1.88
N VAL A 106 -6.76 7.20 -1.05
CA VAL A 106 -8.00 8.00 -0.92
C VAL A 106 -7.66 9.44 -1.25
N TYR A 107 -8.40 10.06 -2.15
CA TYR A 107 -8.25 11.48 -2.44
C TYR A 107 -8.95 12.32 -1.38
N VAL A 108 -8.22 13.23 -0.78
CA VAL A 108 -8.71 14.11 0.29
C VAL A 108 -9.02 15.50 -0.27
N ASP A 109 -7.99 16.20 -0.75
CA ASP A 109 -8.09 17.57 -1.24
C ASP A 109 -6.93 17.90 -2.19
N ALA A 110 -6.84 19.15 -2.65
CA ALA A 110 -5.76 19.58 -3.53
C ALA A 110 -4.43 19.84 -2.80
N THR A 111 -4.42 19.90 -1.47
CA THR A 111 -3.21 20.15 -0.67
C THR A 111 -2.39 18.88 -0.51
N GLU A 112 -3.03 17.83 -0.02
CA GLU A 112 -2.40 16.53 0.22
C GLU A 112 -2.58 15.57 -0.97
N GLY A 113 -3.68 15.74 -1.75
CA GLY A 113 -3.99 14.89 -2.88
C GLY A 113 -4.48 13.50 -2.44
N TRP A 114 -3.82 12.49 -2.95
CA TRP A 114 -4.06 11.08 -2.63
C TRP A 114 -3.27 10.66 -1.40
N ILE A 115 -3.93 10.12 -0.38
CA ILE A 115 -3.31 9.59 0.82
C ILE A 115 -3.36 8.06 0.78
N ASN A 116 -2.21 7.41 0.96
CA ASN A 116 -2.17 5.97 1.20
C ASN A 116 -2.62 5.69 2.65
N ILE A 117 -3.74 5.00 2.81
CA ILE A 117 -4.31 4.65 4.11
C ILE A 117 -3.91 3.25 4.59
N GLN A 118 -3.17 2.51 3.78
CA GLN A 118 -2.57 1.21 4.14
C GLN A 118 -1.06 1.34 4.04
N GLU A 119 -0.42 1.60 5.17
CA GLU A 119 1.03 1.57 5.24
C GLU A 119 1.52 0.13 5.39
N THR A 120 2.40 -0.32 4.50
CA THR A 120 2.94 -1.68 4.50
C THR A 120 4.41 -1.74 4.88
N GLN A 121 4.98 -0.62 5.33
CA GLN A 121 6.33 -0.66 5.88
C GLN A 121 6.32 -1.39 7.22
N THR A 122 7.23 -2.33 7.38
CA THR A 122 7.35 -3.14 8.60
C THR A 122 7.52 -2.32 9.87
N SER A 123 7.96 -1.07 9.77
CA SER A 123 8.04 -0.13 10.89
C SER A 123 6.68 0.41 11.35
N GLN A 124 5.60 0.23 10.56
CA GLN A 124 4.29 0.79 10.84
C GLN A 124 3.16 -0.24 10.93
N THR A 125 3.45 -1.51 10.70
CA THR A 125 2.45 -2.59 10.76
C THR A 125 2.31 -3.23 12.15
N GLY A 126 2.74 -2.55 13.22
CA GLY A 126 2.66 -3.08 14.58
C GLY A 126 3.64 -4.21 14.89
N LEU A 127 4.44 -4.64 13.92
CA LEU A 127 5.64 -5.41 14.19
C LEU A 127 6.63 -4.42 14.79
N THR A 128 6.87 -4.54 16.08
CA THR A 128 8.00 -3.85 16.73
C THR A 128 9.22 -4.14 15.89
N GLY A 129 9.75 -3.11 15.21
CA GLY A 129 11.02 -3.26 14.53
C GLY A 129 11.99 -3.87 15.53
N PHE A 130 12.70 -4.92 15.16
CA PHE A 130 13.75 -5.46 16.01
C PHE A 130 14.62 -4.29 16.48
N ILE A 131 14.89 -4.21 17.76
CA ILE A 131 15.83 -3.21 18.28
C ILE A 131 17.11 -3.35 17.47
N MET A 132 17.42 -2.34 16.65
CA MET A 132 18.64 -2.32 15.86
C MET A 132 19.79 -2.02 16.83
N ALA A 133 20.32 -3.05 17.45
CA ALA A 133 21.55 -2.94 18.20
C ALA A 133 22.72 -2.95 17.22
N SER A 134 23.59 -1.96 17.28
CA SER A 134 24.83 -1.92 16.51
C SER A 134 26.02 -2.17 17.43
N GLY A 135 26.99 -3.01 17.00
CA GLY A 135 28.19 -3.36 17.74
C GLY A 135 28.08 -4.70 18.47
N GLY A 136 29.17 -5.14 19.10
CA GLY A 136 29.29 -6.45 19.73
C GLY A 136 29.52 -7.58 18.73
N THR A 137 29.47 -8.83 19.23
CA THR A 137 29.48 -10.02 18.37
C THR A 137 28.04 -10.46 18.10
N GLU A 138 27.69 -10.56 16.83
CA GLU A 138 26.39 -10.94 16.39
C GLU A 138 26.30 -12.45 16.16
N THR A 139 25.29 -13.09 16.72
CA THR A 139 24.99 -14.52 16.54
C THR A 139 23.51 -14.67 16.22
N THR A 140 23.15 -15.56 15.28
CA THR A 140 21.77 -15.87 14.92
C THR A 140 21.41 -17.24 15.47
N CYS A 141 20.29 -17.34 16.17
CA CYS A 141 19.75 -18.61 16.65
C CYS A 141 18.25 -18.66 16.32
N GLY A 142 17.88 -19.40 15.27
CA GLY A 142 16.51 -19.41 14.73
C GLY A 142 16.10 -18.00 14.27
N ASP A 143 14.97 -17.51 14.76
CA ASP A 143 14.43 -16.18 14.44
C ASP A 143 15.03 -15.07 15.34
N PHE A 144 15.99 -15.39 16.20
CA PHE A 144 16.59 -14.44 17.13
C PHE A 144 17.96 -13.98 16.65
N LYS A 145 18.19 -12.68 16.74
CA LYS A 145 19.47 -12.02 16.52
C LYS A 145 20.04 -11.62 17.89
N ILE A 146 21.18 -12.19 18.27
CA ILE A 146 21.79 -12.00 19.58
C ILE A 146 23.04 -11.14 19.40
N HIS A 147 23.08 -9.98 20.05
CA HIS A 147 24.25 -9.13 20.13
C HIS A 147 24.94 -9.34 21.47
N THR A 148 26.18 -9.86 21.47
CA THR A 148 26.98 -10.04 22.66
C THR A 148 28.00 -8.92 22.79
N PHE A 149 27.85 -8.10 23.82
CA PHE A 149 28.81 -7.03 24.16
C PHE A 149 29.73 -7.55 25.25
N LYS A 150 31.03 -7.68 24.97
CA LYS A 150 32.04 -7.98 25.99
C LYS A 150 32.65 -6.65 26.44
N GLY A 151 32.41 -6.27 27.69
CA GLY A 151 33.07 -5.13 28.31
C GLY A 151 34.56 -5.40 28.51
N PRO A 152 35.40 -4.37 28.73
CA PRO A 152 36.75 -4.57 29.17
C PRO A 152 36.74 -5.34 30.49
N THR A 153 37.58 -6.35 30.59
CA THR A 153 37.73 -7.30 31.71
C THR A 153 37.35 -6.71 33.05
N ASN A 154 36.27 -7.23 33.65
CA ASN A 154 35.77 -7.02 35.01
C ASN A 154 34.45 -6.25 35.20
N SER A 155 33.59 -6.17 34.29
CA SER A 155 32.24 -5.68 34.57
C SER A 155 31.19 -6.68 34.13
N GLY A 156 30.25 -6.93 35.03
CA GLY A 156 29.23 -7.95 34.95
C GLY A 156 28.35 -7.90 33.71
N LEU A 157 27.73 -9.03 33.52
CA LEU A 157 26.69 -9.26 32.48
C LEU A 157 25.71 -8.11 32.43
N VAL A 158 25.60 -7.48 31.26
CA VAL A 158 24.44 -6.66 30.95
C VAL A 158 23.32 -7.61 30.54
N ASP A 159 22.38 -7.83 31.44
CA ASP A 159 21.17 -8.56 31.13
C ASP A 159 20.40 -7.81 30.05
N ILE A 160 20.37 -8.35 28.85
CA ILE A 160 19.45 -7.91 27.81
C ILE A 160 18.15 -8.66 28.08
N ASN A 161 17.16 -7.99 28.63
CA ASN A 161 15.81 -8.53 28.73
C ASN A 161 15.24 -8.68 27.33
N VAL A 162 15.22 -9.91 26.85
CA VAL A 162 14.50 -10.30 25.62
C VAL A 162 13.04 -10.45 25.99
N TRP A 163 12.21 -9.55 25.52
CA TRP A 163 10.75 -9.72 25.60
C TRP A 163 10.33 -10.66 24.46
N PRO A 164 9.50 -11.66 24.74
CA PRO A 164 8.94 -12.49 23.67
C PRO A 164 7.98 -11.71 22.77
N PRO A 165 7.75 -12.19 21.56
CA PRO A 165 6.89 -11.56 20.56
C PRO A 165 5.44 -11.43 21.00
#